data_a533d51454d539039421ac86d91e77d3
#
_entry.id   a533d51454d539039421ac86d91e77d3
#
_cell.length_a   1.000
_cell.length_b   1.000
_cell.length_c   1.000
_cell.angle_alpha   90.00
_cell.angle_beta   90.00
_cell.angle_gamma   90.00
#
_symmetry.space_group_name_H-M   'P 1'
#
loop_
_entity.id
_entity.type
_entity.pdbx_description
1 polymer ?
#
loop_
_entity_poly.entity_id
_entity_poly.type
_entity_poly.pdbx_seq_one_letter_code
_entity_poly.pdbx_strand_id
1 'polypeptide(L)'
;MKITFESFLYGMPSRDYIHQQADYDTQIQAAARKLKQADYVLIGAGAGMSTAAGAKYGGTFFEDHFAEFQERYGKGSYMQDMYSAGFYPYPDEESYWGYWSKQAMLGGICLDVTPLHKLLLNALKEKNLFVLSTNADGQFEKAGLSTDQIFCTQGDYFHIQCANACHNKLYDARKLFKQMDQARNNCKIPTYMVPKCPVCGGPMDMNLTG
;
A
#
# COMPACT_ATOMS: atom_id res chain seq x y z
N MET A 1 6.80 -27.52 -5.38
CA MET A 1 7.08 -26.87 -6.67
C MET A 1 6.71 -25.40 -6.50
N LYS A 2 7.66 -24.46 -6.57
CA LYS A 2 7.32 -23.02 -6.53
C LYS A 2 6.67 -22.67 -7.87
N ILE A 3 5.40 -22.25 -7.83
CA ILE A 3 4.73 -21.72 -9.01
C ILE A 3 5.25 -20.29 -9.18
N THR A 4 6.02 -20.05 -10.23
CA THR A 4 6.44 -18.70 -10.62
C THR A 4 5.45 -18.14 -11.65
N PHE A 5 5.40 -16.83 -11.82
CA PHE A 5 4.58 -16.21 -12.86
C PHE A 5 4.97 -16.72 -14.27
N GLU A 6 6.24 -16.97 -14.49
CA GLU A 6 6.75 -17.56 -15.74
C GLU A 6 6.25 -18.99 -15.95
N SER A 7 6.15 -19.83 -14.90
CA SER A 7 5.58 -21.17 -15.03
C SER A 7 4.08 -21.12 -15.35
N PHE A 8 3.37 -20.10 -14.89
CA PHE A 8 1.98 -19.83 -15.27
C PHE A 8 1.85 -19.46 -16.76
N LEU A 9 2.84 -18.78 -17.32
CA LEU A 9 2.93 -18.44 -18.74
C LEU A 9 3.59 -19.54 -19.59
N TYR A 10 3.58 -20.77 -19.13
CA TYR A 10 4.21 -21.92 -19.81
C TYR A 10 5.71 -21.76 -20.06
N GLY A 11 6.41 -21.10 -19.14
CA GLY A 11 7.85 -20.83 -19.22
C GLY A 11 8.23 -19.71 -20.20
N MET A 12 7.27 -19.05 -20.80
CA MET A 12 7.53 -17.91 -21.69
C MET A 12 7.73 -16.63 -20.86
N PRO A 13 8.74 -15.81 -21.18
CA PRO A 13 8.85 -14.48 -20.61
C PRO A 13 7.56 -13.67 -20.80
N SER A 14 7.11 -12.96 -19.78
CA SER A 14 5.84 -12.22 -19.82
C SER A 14 5.75 -11.22 -20.97
N ARG A 15 6.89 -10.59 -21.32
CA ARG A 15 6.98 -9.70 -22.49
C ARG A 15 6.64 -10.43 -23.81
N ASP A 16 7.22 -11.62 -24.00
CA ASP A 16 7.02 -12.39 -25.22
C ASP A 16 5.60 -12.95 -25.31
N TYR A 17 5.04 -13.35 -24.15
CA TYR A 17 3.64 -13.77 -24.06
C TYR A 17 2.68 -12.65 -24.49
N ILE A 18 2.89 -11.43 -24.00
CA ILE A 18 2.06 -10.28 -24.38
C ILE A 18 2.15 -9.99 -25.89
N HIS A 19 3.34 -10.07 -26.46
CA HIS A 19 3.55 -9.83 -27.90
C HIS A 19 2.99 -10.92 -28.83
N GLN A 20 2.75 -12.13 -28.32
CA GLN A 20 2.12 -13.22 -29.08
C GLN A 20 0.60 -13.17 -29.07
N GLN A 21 0.00 -12.33 -28.23
CA GLN A 21 -1.45 -12.16 -28.18
C GLN A 21 -1.95 -11.38 -29.39
N ALA A 22 -3.25 -11.42 -29.61
CA ALA A 22 -3.90 -10.60 -30.61
C ALA A 22 -3.52 -9.12 -30.47
N ASP A 23 -3.59 -8.38 -31.55
CA ASP A 23 -3.36 -6.95 -31.59
C ASP A 23 -3.96 -6.23 -30.38
N TYR A 24 -3.17 -5.34 -29.76
CA TYR A 24 -3.49 -4.64 -28.53
C TYR A 24 -4.85 -3.92 -28.60
N ASP A 25 -5.13 -3.25 -29.72
CA ASP A 25 -6.38 -2.53 -29.91
C ASP A 25 -7.58 -3.49 -29.95
N THR A 26 -7.42 -4.64 -30.57
CA THR A 26 -8.45 -5.70 -30.59
C THR A 26 -8.73 -6.22 -29.19
N GLN A 27 -7.71 -6.41 -28.36
CA GLN A 27 -7.85 -6.85 -26.96
C GLN A 27 -8.56 -5.79 -26.11
N ILE A 28 -8.18 -4.53 -26.22
CA ILE A 28 -8.82 -3.41 -25.52
C ILE A 28 -10.31 -3.30 -25.90
N GLN A 29 -10.63 -3.40 -27.20
CA GLN A 29 -12.03 -3.37 -27.65
C GLN A 29 -12.82 -4.57 -27.11
N ALA A 30 -12.21 -5.76 -27.07
CA ALA A 30 -12.86 -6.94 -26.49
C ALA A 30 -13.12 -6.78 -24.99
N ALA A 31 -12.14 -6.27 -24.24
CA ALA A 31 -12.29 -5.97 -22.81
C ALA A 31 -13.39 -4.93 -22.57
N ALA A 32 -13.40 -3.84 -23.35
CA ALA A 32 -14.40 -2.79 -23.24
C ALA A 32 -15.82 -3.31 -23.52
N ARG A 33 -15.99 -4.19 -24.54
CA ARG A 33 -17.29 -4.83 -24.81
C ARG A 33 -17.75 -5.70 -23.64
N LYS A 34 -16.87 -6.51 -23.06
CA LYS A 34 -17.18 -7.36 -21.90
C LYS A 34 -17.57 -6.53 -20.68
N LEU A 35 -16.83 -5.45 -20.40
CA LEU A 35 -17.15 -4.53 -19.31
C LEU A 35 -18.51 -3.85 -19.51
N LYS A 36 -18.84 -3.44 -20.73
CA LYS A 36 -20.16 -2.87 -21.03
C LYS A 36 -21.31 -3.85 -20.79
N GLN A 37 -21.11 -5.14 -21.08
CA GLN A 37 -22.12 -6.19 -20.92
C GLN A 37 -22.22 -6.74 -19.50
N ALA A 38 -21.21 -6.53 -18.67
CA ALA A 38 -21.19 -7.04 -17.30
C ALA A 38 -22.16 -6.27 -16.40
N ASP A 39 -22.92 -6.99 -15.57
CA ASP A 39 -23.77 -6.43 -14.51
C ASP A 39 -22.95 -6.10 -13.25
N TYR A 40 -21.91 -6.90 -13.00
CA TYR A 40 -21.00 -6.77 -11.87
C TYR A 40 -19.55 -6.75 -12.34
N VAL A 41 -18.72 -5.94 -11.69
CA VAL A 41 -17.28 -5.85 -11.97
C VAL A 41 -16.51 -6.05 -10.68
N LEU A 42 -15.64 -7.06 -10.65
CA LEU A 42 -14.65 -7.24 -9.58
C LEU A 42 -13.29 -6.77 -10.08
N ILE A 43 -12.68 -5.84 -9.35
CA ILE A 43 -11.32 -5.37 -9.63
C ILE A 43 -10.37 -6.04 -8.63
N GLY A 44 -9.38 -6.79 -9.13
CA GLY A 44 -8.21 -7.20 -8.38
C GLY A 44 -7.09 -6.18 -8.58
N ALA A 45 -6.66 -5.52 -7.50
CA ALA A 45 -5.62 -4.48 -7.57
C ALA A 45 -4.44 -4.78 -6.64
N GLY A 46 -3.25 -4.42 -7.09
CA GLY A 46 -2.00 -4.54 -6.32
C GLY A 46 -1.06 -3.37 -6.60
N ALA A 47 0.14 -3.40 -6.02
CA ALA A 47 1.14 -2.32 -6.11
C ALA A 47 1.45 -1.89 -7.54
N GLY A 48 1.34 -2.81 -8.52
CA GLY A 48 1.53 -2.51 -9.93
C GLY A 48 0.58 -1.43 -10.46
N MET A 49 -0.65 -1.35 -9.95
CA MET A 49 -1.58 -0.30 -10.34
C MET A 49 -1.13 1.08 -9.88
N SER A 50 -0.70 1.20 -8.62
CA SER A 50 -0.18 2.46 -8.08
C SER A 50 1.14 2.85 -8.74
N THR A 51 2.03 1.89 -9.03
CA THR A 51 3.28 2.11 -9.76
C THR A 51 3.02 2.59 -11.19
N ALA A 52 2.08 1.98 -11.91
CA ALA A 52 1.66 2.42 -13.25
C ALA A 52 1.08 3.85 -13.22
N ALA A 53 0.50 4.26 -12.10
CA ALA A 53 0.01 5.61 -11.87
C ALA A 53 1.10 6.61 -11.40
N GLY A 54 2.36 6.17 -11.29
CA GLY A 54 3.50 7.01 -10.94
C GLY A 54 3.96 6.92 -9.49
N ALA A 55 3.36 6.07 -8.66
CA ALA A 55 3.85 5.85 -7.29
C ALA A 55 5.25 5.21 -7.29
N LYS A 56 6.09 5.68 -6.36
CA LYS A 56 7.47 5.22 -6.23
C LYS A 56 7.69 4.69 -4.82
N TYR A 57 8.32 3.54 -4.70
CA TYR A 57 8.57 2.88 -3.42
C TYR A 57 10.05 2.60 -3.15
N GLY A 58 10.91 2.70 -4.16
CA GLY A 58 12.34 2.38 -4.09
C GLY A 58 13.20 3.27 -4.97
N GLY A 59 14.46 2.87 -5.18
CA GLY A 59 15.44 3.60 -5.96
C GLY A 59 15.73 4.99 -5.38
N THR A 60 15.97 5.97 -6.25
CA THR A 60 16.27 7.35 -5.85
C THR A 60 15.19 7.96 -4.95
N PHE A 61 13.92 7.62 -5.14
CA PHE A 61 12.84 8.09 -4.26
C PHE A 61 13.06 7.64 -2.81
N PHE A 62 13.40 6.37 -2.60
CA PHE A 62 13.70 5.87 -1.26
C PHE A 62 14.97 6.49 -0.69
N GLU A 63 16.02 6.60 -1.49
CA GLU A 63 17.28 7.22 -1.10
C GLU A 63 17.08 8.69 -0.66
N ASP A 64 16.30 9.47 -1.41
CA ASP A 64 16.03 10.88 -1.11
C ASP A 64 15.20 11.07 0.17
N HIS A 65 14.23 10.17 0.41
CA HIS A 65 13.29 10.34 1.53
C HIS A 65 13.70 9.59 2.80
N PHE A 66 14.46 8.50 2.68
CA PHE A 66 14.83 7.62 3.80
C PHE A 66 16.36 7.57 4.03
N ALA A 67 17.12 8.55 3.53
CA ALA A 67 18.57 8.62 3.71
C ALA A 67 19.00 8.48 5.19
N GLU A 68 18.30 9.15 6.11
CA GLU A 68 18.56 9.08 7.55
C GLU A 68 18.44 7.64 8.12
N PHE A 69 17.48 6.85 7.57
CA PHE A 69 17.32 5.45 7.96
C PHE A 69 18.41 4.56 7.35
N GLN A 70 18.80 4.82 6.10
CA GLN A 70 19.92 4.12 5.48
C GLN A 70 21.25 4.40 6.17
N GLU A 71 21.48 5.65 6.59
CA GLU A 71 22.66 6.03 7.33
C GLU A 71 22.71 5.33 8.70
N ARG A 72 21.59 5.30 9.42
CA ARG A 72 21.51 4.75 10.76
C ARG A 72 21.51 3.22 10.79
N TYR A 73 20.79 2.56 9.88
CA TYR A 73 20.54 1.11 9.89
C TYR A 73 21.30 0.35 8.80
N GLY A 74 22.04 1.07 7.96
CA GLY A 74 22.84 0.51 6.86
C GLY A 74 22.04 0.30 5.60
N LYS A 75 22.73 0.33 4.46
CA LYS A 75 22.16 0.07 3.11
C LYS A 75 22.08 -1.43 2.81
N GLY A 76 21.68 -2.25 3.78
CA GLY A 76 21.50 -3.69 3.60
C GLY A 76 20.17 -4.06 2.95
N SER A 77 19.86 -5.36 2.94
CA SER A 77 18.68 -5.91 2.25
C SER A 77 17.34 -5.30 2.67
N TYR A 78 17.24 -4.75 3.87
CA TYR A 78 16.02 -4.08 4.33
C TYR A 78 15.89 -2.64 3.83
N MET A 79 16.98 -1.86 3.80
CA MET A 79 16.94 -0.41 3.50
C MET A 79 17.13 -0.13 2.00
N GLN A 80 16.37 -0.82 1.14
CA GLN A 80 16.40 -0.69 -0.32
C GLN A 80 15.14 -0.02 -0.88
N ASP A 81 14.02 -0.23 -0.22
CA ASP A 81 12.71 0.28 -0.60
C ASP A 81 11.76 0.33 0.62
N MET A 82 10.64 1.02 0.46
CA MET A 82 9.67 1.22 1.53
C MET A 82 9.06 -0.09 2.05
N TYR A 83 8.89 -1.11 1.19
CA TYR A 83 8.33 -2.38 1.61
C TYR A 83 9.32 -3.16 2.46
N SER A 84 10.55 -3.34 1.96
CA SER A 84 11.62 -4.08 2.66
C SER A 84 11.96 -3.45 4.01
N ALA A 85 11.99 -2.11 4.08
CA ALA A 85 12.30 -1.40 5.31
C ALA A 85 11.21 -1.52 6.38
N GLY A 86 9.96 -1.80 6.00
CA GLY A 86 8.88 -2.11 6.93
C GLY A 86 9.13 -3.38 7.76
N PHE A 87 9.91 -4.33 7.23
CA PHE A 87 10.28 -5.58 7.93
C PHE A 87 11.59 -5.50 8.71
N TYR A 88 12.24 -4.33 8.74
CA TYR A 88 13.45 -4.15 9.54
C TYR A 88 13.15 -4.34 11.04
N PRO A 89 13.93 -5.14 11.78
CA PRO A 89 13.72 -5.35 13.22
C PRO A 89 14.20 -4.12 14.01
N TYR A 90 13.37 -3.08 14.03
CA TYR A 90 13.69 -1.84 14.75
C TYR A 90 13.97 -2.11 16.21
N PRO A 91 15.03 -1.51 16.81
CA PRO A 91 15.48 -1.87 18.15
C PRO A 91 14.53 -1.43 19.27
N ASP A 92 13.66 -0.48 19.01
CA ASP A 92 12.72 0.09 19.98
C ASP A 92 11.47 0.66 19.28
N GLU A 93 10.41 0.91 20.08
CA GLU A 93 9.13 1.43 19.58
C GLU A 93 9.29 2.84 18.96
N GLU A 94 10.17 3.67 19.49
CA GLU A 94 10.44 5.01 18.96
C GLU A 94 10.98 4.97 17.54
N SER A 95 11.89 4.03 17.25
CA SER A 95 12.42 3.80 15.89
C SER A 95 11.39 3.18 14.97
N TYR A 96 10.63 2.20 15.46
CA TYR A 96 9.53 1.56 14.72
C TYR A 96 8.51 2.61 14.26
N TRP A 97 7.98 3.41 15.17
CA TRP A 97 7.02 4.45 14.86
C TRP A 97 7.65 5.62 14.10
N GLY A 98 8.95 5.86 14.29
CA GLY A 98 9.70 6.81 13.48
C GLY A 98 9.69 6.45 11.99
N TYR A 99 9.87 5.17 11.68
CA TYR A 99 9.78 4.67 10.31
C TYR A 99 8.34 4.66 9.79
N TRP A 100 7.42 3.99 10.51
CA TRP A 100 6.06 3.79 10.03
C TRP A 100 5.27 5.08 9.86
N SER A 101 5.49 6.08 10.73
CA SER A 101 4.87 7.39 10.53
C SER A 101 5.29 8.04 9.22
N LYS A 102 6.58 7.96 8.85
CA LYS A 102 7.09 8.47 7.58
C LYS A 102 6.54 7.70 6.40
N GLN A 103 6.54 6.38 6.47
CA GLN A 103 5.99 5.54 5.42
C GLN A 103 4.49 5.79 5.21
N ALA A 104 3.71 5.88 6.29
CA ALA A 104 2.28 6.16 6.22
C ALA A 104 2.00 7.54 5.59
N MET A 105 2.81 8.55 5.94
CA MET A 105 2.70 9.89 5.31
C MET A 105 2.97 9.82 3.81
N LEU A 106 4.08 9.24 3.39
CA LEU A 106 4.50 9.21 1.98
C LEU A 106 3.73 8.19 1.13
N GLY A 107 3.44 7.02 1.68
CA GLY A 107 2.80 5.91 0.95
C GLY A 107 1.27 5.95 0.95
N GLY A 108 0.68 6.79 1.81
CA GLY A 108 -0.78 6.86 1.96
C GLY A 108 -1.28 8.27 2.21
N ILE A 109 -1.04 8.83 3.39
CA ILE A 109 -1.76 10.03 3.88
C ILE A 109 -1.56 11.25 2.98
N CYS A 110 -0.32 11.54 2.59
CA CYS A 110 0.03 12.68 1.71
C CYS A 110 0.03 12.32 0.23
N LEU A 111 -0.18 11.05 -0.12
CA LEU A 111 -0.25 10.65 -1.51
C LEU A 111 -1.57 11.12 -2.13
N ASP A 112 -1.49 11.97 -3.14
CA ASP A 112 -2.67 12.42 -3.88
C ASP A 112 -3.34 11.25 -4.62
N VAL A 113 -4.64 11.38 -4.81
CA VAL A 113 -5.37 10.41 -5.62
C VAL A 113 -4.88 10.44 -7.07
N THR A 114 -4.52 9.29 -7.60
CA THR A 114 -3.95 9.20 -8.93
C THR A 114 -5.00 9.36 -10.04
N PRO A 115 -4.62 9.95 -11.19
CA PRO A 115 -5.51 10.04 -12.34
C PRO A 115 -6.01 8.68 -12.83
N LEU A 116 -5.19 7.62 -12.70
CA LEU A 116 -5.55 6.27 -13.11
C LEU A 116 -6.73 5.72 -12.30
N HIS A 117 -6.71 5.86 -10.97
CA HIS A 117 -7.80 5.40 -10.11
C HIS A 117 -9.10 6.18 -10.39
N LYS A 118 -9.01 7.52 -10.58
CA LYS A 118 -10.15 8.36 -10.95
C LYS A 118 -10.74 7.94 -12.31
N LEU A 119 -9.88 7.71 -13.30
CA LEU A 119 -10.31 7.31 -14.65
C LEU A 119 -11.02 5.95 -14.63
N LEU A 120 -10.44 4.97 -13.91
CA LEU A 120 -11.02 3.64 -13.77
C LEU A 120 -12.40 3.68 -13.11
N LEU A 121 -12.54 4.37 -11.98
CA LEU A 121 -13.83 4.50 -11.30
C LEU A 121 -14.85 5.27 -12.15
N ASN A 122 -14.43 6.32 -12.85
CA ASN A 122 -15.33 7.04 -13.74
C ASN A 122 -15.81 6.17 -14.92
N ALA A 123 -14.94 5.32 -15.47
CA ALA A 123 -15.30 4.40 -16.54
C ALA A 123 -16.30 3.31 -16.08
N LEU A 124 -16.33 3.00 -14.79
CA LEU A 124 -17.15 1.94 -14.21
C LEU A 124 -18.28 2.47 -13.29
N LYS A 125 -18.52 3.78 -13.26
CA LYS A 125 -19.46 4.43 -12.31
C LYS A 125 -20.89 3.91 -12.37
N GLU A 126 -21.32 3.38 -13.52
CA GLU A 126 -22.67 2.83 -13.74
C GLU A 126 -22.74 1.30 -13.45
N LYS A 127 -21.67 0.72 -12.93
CA LYS A 127 -21.56 -0.73 -12.66
C LYS A 127 -21.65 -1.04 -11.17
N ASN A 128 -22.18 -2.21 -10.86
CA ASN A 128 -22.02 -2.79 -9.54
C ASN A 128 -20.55 -3.21 -9.37
N LEU A 129 -19.78 -2.39 -8.67
CA LEU A 129 -18.33 -2.51 -8.56
C LEU A 129 -17.93 -2.98 -7.16
N PHE A 130 -17.00 -3.93 -7.09
CA PHE A 130 -16.27 -4.28 -5.88
C PHE A 130 -14.77 -4.36 -6.16
N VAL A 131 -13.96 -3.91 -5.21
CA VAL A 131 -12.51 -3.92 -5.29
C VAL A 131 -11.92 -4.84 -4.25
N LEU A 132 -11.06 -5.77 -4.69
CA LEU A 132 -10.19 -6.58 -3.85
C LEU A 132 -8.77 -6.07 -4.04
N SER A 133 -8.19 -5.44 -3.02
CA SER A 133 -6.88 -4.79 -3.12
C SER A 133 -5.88 -5.38 -2.14
N THR A 134 -4.63 -5.54 -2.59
CA THR A 134 -3.48 -5.79 -1.72
C THR A 134 -2.74 -4.49 -1.34
N ASN A 135 -3.18 -3.33 -1.86
CA ASN A 135 -2.58 -2.04 -1.55
C ASN A 135 -3.13 -1.48 -0.24
N ALA A 136 -2.25 -0.88 0.55
CA ALA A 136 -2.57 -0.20 1.80
C ALA A 136 -2.70 1.35 1.65
N ASP A 137 -2.63 1.87 0.42
CA ASP A 137 -2.47 3.30 0.10
C ASP A 137 -3.78 4.11 0.08
N GLY A 138 -4.93 3.44 0.16
CA GLY A 138 -6.26 4.08 0.18
C GLY A 138 -6.64 4.80 -1.12
N GLN A 139 -6.06 4.44 -2.24
CA GLN A 139 -6.29 5.16 -3.50
C GLN A 139 -7.73 5.05 -4.02
N PHE A 140 -8.39 3.91 -3.81
CA PHE A 140 -9.77 3.73 -4.24
C PHE A 140 -10.75 4.58 -3.41
N GLU A 141 -10.57 4.64 -2.09
CA GLU A 141 -11.35 5.50 -1.21
C GLU A 141 -11.13 6.98 -1.55
N LYS A 142 -9.89 7.38 -1.77
CA LYS A 142 -9.55 8.74 -2.22
C LYS A 142 -10.13 9.08 -3.59
N ALA A 143 -10.29 8.09 -4.46
CA ALA A 143 -10.92 8.27 -5.76
C ALA A 143 -12.46 8.34 -5.67
N GLY A 144 -13.04 8.12 -4.47
CA GLY A 144 -14.46 8.26 -4.19
C GLY A 144 -15.26 6.96 -4.14
N LEU A 145 -14.61 5.79 -4.14
CA LEU A 145 -15.31 4.52 -3.93
C LEU A 145 -15.66 4.35 -2.44
N SER A 146 -16.86 3.87 -2.17
CA SER A 146 -17.32 3.61 -0.80
C SER A 146 -16.56 2.45 -0.16
N THR A 147 -16.30 2.54 1.14
CA THR A 147 -15.52 1.53 1.88
C THR A 147 -16.19 0.17 1.94
N ASP A 148 -17.52 0.10 1.82
CA ASP A 148 -18.27 -1.16 1.72
C ASP A 148 -18.10 -1.89 0.38
N GLN A 149 -17.54 -1.20 -0.62
CA GLN A 149 -17.20 -1.76 -1.92
C GLN A 149 -15.70 -2.12 -2.06
N ILE A 150 -14.95 -2.06 -0.96
CA ILE A 150 -13.51 -2.30 -0.96
C ILE A 150 -13.15 -3.31 0.11
N PHE A 151 -12.33 -4.29 -0.25
CA PHE A 151 -11.65 -5.15 0.71
C PHE A 151 -10.14 -5.08 0.49
N CYS A 152 -9.44 -4.46 1.46
CA CYS A 152 -7.98 -4.39 1.50
C CYS A 152 -7.45 -5.59 2.30
N THR A 153 -6.84 -6.57 1.60
CA THR A 153 -6.40 -7.82 2.22
C THR A 153 -5.21 -7.67 3.16
N GLN A 154 -4.43 -6.61 2.98
CA GLN A 154 -3.24 -6.31 3.77
C GLN A 154 -3.42 -5.14 4.75
N GLY A 155 -4.66 -4.70 4.96
CA GLY A 155 -4.94 -3.54 5.81
C GLY A 155 -4.65 -2.21 5.13
N ASP A 156 -4.23 -1.21 5.91
CA ASP A 156 -4.05 0.16 5.42
C ASP A 156 -3.00 0.94 6.24
N TYR A 157 -2.53 2.06 5.66
CA TYR A 157 -1.59 2.98 6.32
C TYR A 157 -2.26 4.03 7.22
N PHE A 158 -3.55 3.94 7.48
CA PHE A 158 -4.30 4.98 8.20
C PHE A 158 -4.67 4.59 9.62
N HIS A 159 -4.65 3.30 9.92
CA HIS A 159 -5.11 2.75 11.18
C HIS A 159 -4.01 2.01 11.93
N ILE A 160 -4.16 2.00 13.25
CA ILE A 160 -3.38 1.17 14.17
C ILE A 160 -4.31 0.29 14.99
N GLN A 161 -3.78 -0.82 15.48
CA GLN A 161 -4.50 -1.82 16.26
C GLN A 161 -3.72 -2.23 17.50
N CYS A 162 -4.40 -2.91 18.43
CA CYS A 162 -3.71 -3.48 19.59
C CYS A 162 -2.80 -4.64 19.16
N ALA A 163 -1.49 -4.56 19.40
CA ALA A 163 -0.54 -5.62 19.08
C ALA A 163 -0.83 -6.93 19.84
N ASN A 164 -1.46 -6.84 21.02
CA ASN A 164 -1.87 -8.00 21.80
C ASN A 164 -3.24 -8.57 21.38
N ALA A 165 -3.85 -8.03 20.33
CA ALA A 165 -5.18 -8.42 19.85
C ALA A 165 -6.25 -8.52 20.98
N CYS A 166 -6.17 -7.65 22.00
CA CYS A 166 -7.11 -7.68 23.14
C CYS A 166 -8.54 -7.29 22.74
N HIS A 167 -8.72 -6.70 21.60
CA HIS A 167 -9.98 -6.35 20.93
C HIS A 167 -9.73 -6.11 19.45
N ASN A 168 -10.78 -6.03 18.64
CA ASN A 168 -10.72 -5.91 17.18
C ASN A 168 -10.96 -4.49 16.65
N LYS A 169 -10.89 -3.46 17.50
CA LYS A 169 -11.11 -2.07 17.09
C LYS A 169 -9.86 -1.49 16.42
N LEU A 170 -10.06 -0.85 15.28
CA LEU A 170 -9.05 -0.04 14.60
C LEU A 170 -9.15 1.43 15.07
N TYR A 171 -8.02 2.10 15.15
CA TYR A 171 -7.91 3.50 15.55
C TYR A 171 -7.29 4.32 14.43
N ASP A 172 -7.97 5.37 13.99
CA ASP A 172 -7.44 6.30 13.00
C ASP A 172 -6.18 7.00 13.55
N ALA A 173 -5.08 6.79 12.87
CA ALA A 173 -3.77 7.31 13.26
C ALA A 173 -3.26 8.45 12.36
N ARG A 174 -4.03 8.92 11.38
CA ARG A 174 -3.58 9.95 10.41
C ARG A 174 -3.07 11.23 11.09
N LYS A 175 -3.78 11.71 12.12
CA LYS A 175 -3.35 12.88 12.90
C LYS A 175 -2.08 12.57 13.71
N LEU A 176 -2.04 11.40 14.33
CA LEU A 176 -0.89 10.94 15.12
C LEU A 176 0.35 10.81 14.23
N PHE A 177 0.25 10.15 13.08
CA PHE A 177 1.38 10.00 12.15
C PHE A 177 1.92 11.32 11.65
N LYS A 178 1.05 12.30 11.35
CA LYS A 178 1.49 13.64 11.00
C LYS A 178 2.30 14.31 12.13
N GLN A 179 1.87 14.16 13.37
CA GLN A 179 2.58 14.69 14.53
C GLN A 179 3.91 13.97 14.76
N MET A 180 3.94 12.65 14.64
CA MET A 180 5.14 11.84 14.75
C MET A 180 6.17 12.21 13.67
N ASP A 181 5.72 12.34 12.42
CA ASP A 181 6.60 12.70 11.30
C ASP A 181 7.25 14.07 11.48
N GLN A 182 6.49 15.04 12.02
CA GLN A 182 6.99 16.38 12.34
C GLN A 182 7.95 16.39 13.53
N ALA A 183 7.73 15.52 14.53
CA ALA A 183 8.52 15.47 15.75
C ALA A 183 9.72 14.51 15.63
N ARG A 184 9.80 13.74 14.53
CA ARG A 184 10.88 12.76 14.33
C ARG A 184 12.23 13.44 14.27
N ASN A 185 13.17 12.88 15.03
CA ASN A 185 14.57 13.28 15.02
C ASN A 185 15.46 12.03 15.03
N ASN A 186 16.44 11.99 14.12
CA ASN A 186 17.39 10.87 14.03
C ASN A 186 16.67 9.50 13.99
N CYS A 187 15.71 9.34 13.06
CA CYS A 187 14.87 8.15 12.87
C CYS A 187 13.92 7.78 14.01
N LYS A 188 13.85 8.57 15.09
CA LYS A 188 13.03 8.27 16.26
C LYS A 188 11.97 9.34 16.51
N ILE A 189 10.83 8.90 17.01
CA ILE A 189 9.85 9.80 17.62
C ILE A 189 10.14 9.98 19.11
N PRO A 190 9.64 11.06 19.74
CA PRO A 190 9.68 11.18 21.20
C PRO A 190 8.90 10.04 21.90
N THR A 191 9.44 9.50 22.99
CA THR A 191 8.86 8.37 23.73
C THR A 191 7.40 8.61 24.14
N TYR A 192 7.02 9.84 24.51
CA TYR A 192 5.65 10.19 24.91
C TYR A 192 4.62 10.08 23.77
N MET A 193 5.09 9.97 22.51
CA MET A 193 4.22 9.80 21.33
C MET A 193 4.01 8.33 20.97
N VAL A 194 4.74 7.40 21.59
CA VAL A 194 4.57 5.96 21.35
C VAL A 194 3.16 5.54 21.77
N PRO A 195 2.30 5.05 20.84
CA PRO A 195 0.92 4.77 21.16
C PRO A 195 0.78 3.53 22.05
N LYS A 196 -0.13 3.61 22.98
CA LYS A 196 -0.51 2.48 23.84
C LYS A 196 -1.99 2.14 23.67
N CYS A 197 -2.30 0.87 23.76
CA CYS A 197 -3.66 0.40 23.63
C CYS A 197 -4.53 0.99 24.78
N PRO A 198 -5.63 1.68 24.45
CA PRO A 198 -6.47 2.32 25.48
C PRO A 198 -7.26 1.31 26.32
N VAL A 199 -7.29 0.03 25.94
CA VAL A 199 -7.99 -1.04 26.66
C VAL A 199 -7.06 -1.81 27.58
N CYS A 200 -5.90 -2.29 27.07
CA CYS A 200 -5.00 -3.12 27.86
C CYS A 200 -3.68 -2.42 28.26
N GLY A 201 -3.44 -1.19 27.80
CA GLY A 201 -2.18 -0.47 28.05
C GLY A 201 -0.96 -1.02 27.31
N GLY A 202 -1.13 -2.12 26.57
CA GLY A 202 -0.07 -2.76 25.79
C GLY A 202 0.34 -2.00 24.54
N PRO A 203 1.31 -2.53 23.78
CA PRO A 203 1.76 -1.90 22.54
C PRO A 203 0.67 -1.85 21.47
N MET A 204 0.79 -0.88 20.59
CA MET A 204 0.02 -0.81 19.36
C MET A 204 0.86 -1.26 18.18
N ASP A 205 0.22 -1.60 17.07
CA ASP A 205 0.86 -1.98 15.81
C ASP A 205 0.13 -1.35 14.63
N MET A 206 0.76 -1.32 13.46
CA MET A 206 0.11 -0.93 12.22
C MET A 206 -1.04 -1.89 11.89
N ASN A 207 -2.08 -1.39 11.24
CA ASN A 207 -3.12 -2.23 10.65
C ASN A 207 -2.63 -2.83 9.33
N LEU A 208 -1.58 -3.63 9.40
CA LEU A 208 -1.00 -4.30 8.25
C LEU A 208 -0.84 -5.79 8.55
N THR A 209 -1.09 -6.63 7.54
CA THR A 209 -0.78 -8.06 7.56
C THR A 209 0.44 -8.30 6.68
N GLY A 210 1.49 -8.86 7.26
CA GLY A 210 2.74 -9.27 6.59
C GLY A 210 2.87 -10.77 6.54
#